data_a565f04d1ed140b8bb45c54930d61e29
#
_entry.id   a565f04d1ed140b8bb45c54930d61e29
#
_cell.length_a   1.000
_cell.length_b   1.000
_cell.length_c   1.000
_cell.angle_alpha   90.00
_cell.angle_beta   90.00
_cell.angle_gamma   90.00
#
_symmetry.space_group_name_H-M   'P 1'
#
loop_
_entity.id
_entity.type
_entity.pdbx_description
1 polymer ?
#
loop_
_entity_poly.entity_id
_entity_poly.type
_entity_poly.pdbx_seq_one_letter_code
_entity_poly.pdbx_strand_id
1 'polypeptide(L)'
;MTQGNAETADAGASGLLKIERADRVLTVGLNRPAKRNALNDGIILEIGKCFASLPEDIGAVVIHGIGDHFSSGLDLSELTEHDATGGLLHSQMWHRVFDRIQYSRVPVIAALRGAVIGGGLELACSAHIRVAEPSTYFALPEGQRGIFVGGGGSVRLPRVIGVARMMDMMLTGRVYSATEGASYGFAQYVTESGNALGKAMELATKVASNAPLTNFAVLQALPMIAEANPQTGLLMESLMATVAQSDKEAKRRIREFLEHKTAKVKPKS
;
A
#
# COMPACT_ATOMS: atom_id res chain seq x y z
N MET A 1 14.26 -14.17 25.71
CA MET A 1 12.91 -13.57 25.75
C MET A 1 13.09 -12.10 26.11
N THR A 2 13.24 -11.25 25.12
CA THR A 2 13.28 -9.78 25.32
C THR A 2 12.00 -9.24 24.68
N GLN A 3 11.07 -8.84 25.55
CA GLN A 3 9.89 -8.07 25.13
C GLN A 3 10.40 -6.71 24.64
N GLY A 4 10.36 -6.47 23.33
CA GLY A 4 10.59 -5.16 22.77
C GLY A 4 9.44 -4.25 23.18
N ASN A 5 9.75 -3.20 23.92
CA ASN A 5 8.82 -2.12 24.22
C ASN A 5 8.37 -1.47 22.92
N ALA A 6 7.10 -1.65 22.56
CA ALA A 6 6.45 -0.82 21.55
C ALA A 6 6.25 0.56 22.17
N GLU A 7 7.05 1.55 21.77
CA GLU A 7 6.75 2.94 22.08
C GLU A 7 5.50 3.34 21.28
N THR A 8 4.43 3.67 21.99
CA THR A 8 3.24 4.28 21.39
C THR A 8 3.63 5.67 20.86
N ALA A 9 3.90 5.77 19.57
CA ALA A 9 3.92 7.05 18.90
C ALA A 9 2.50 7.61 18.91
N ASP A 10 2.38 8.89 19.24
CA ASP A 10 1.18 9.68 19.47
C ASP A 10 0.00 9.26 18.55
N ALA A 11 -1.12 8.84 19.16
CA ALA A 11 -2.36 8.64 18.44
C ALA A 11 -2.68 9.94 17.72
N GLY A 12 -2.85 9.91 16.38
CA GLY A 12 -3.20 11.08 15.60
C GLY A 12 -4.27 11.90 16.33
N ALA A 13 -4.14 13.22 16.36
CA ALA A 13 -4.89 14.13 17.25
C ALA A 13 -6.42 13.95 17.23
N SER A 14 -6.99 13.22 16.26
CA SER A 14 -8.43 12.94 16.13
C SER A 14 -8.81 11.50 16.52
N GLY A 15 -7.85 10.58 16.74
CA GLY A 15 -8.11 9.17 17.00
C GLY A 15 -8.58 8.36 15.77
N LEU A 16 -8.58 8.95 14.56
CA LEU A 16 -8.96 8.28 13.32
C LEU A 16 -7.89 7.29 12.82
N LEU A 17 -6.64 7.50 13.20
CA LEU A 17 -5.54 6.58 12.96
C LEU A 17 -4.94 6.11 14.28
N LYS A 18 -4.53 4.85 14.32
CA LYS A 18 -3.65 4.30 15.36
C LYS A 18 -2.27 4.12 14.76
N ILE A 19 -1.31 4.94 15.20
CA ILE A 19 0.07 4.90 14.71
C ILE A 19 0.93 4.27 15.79
N GLU A 20 1.62 3.18 15.44
CA GLU A 20 2.52 2.48 16.34
C GLU A 20 3.85 2.24 15.63
N ARG A 21 4.92 2.17 16.39
CA ARG A 21 6.26 1.94 15.87
C ARG A 21 6.86 0.67 16.47
N ALA A 22 7.46 -0.13 15.61
CA ALA A 22 8.27 -1.28 15.99
C ALA A 22 9.61 -1.18 15.25
N ASP A 23 10.66 -0.76 15.94
CA ASP A 23 11.99 -0.51 15.37
C ASP A 23 11.93 0.46 14.17
N ARG A 24 12.25 0.02 12.98
CA ARG A 24 12.23 0.80 11.73
C ARG A 24 10.92 0.67 10.94
N VAL A 25 9.90 0.04 11.50
CA VAL A 25 8.59 -0.15 10.88
C VAL A 25 7.55 0.70 11.59
N LEU A 26 6.81 1.50 10.83
CA LEU A 26 5.65 2.23 11.30
C LEU A 26 4.38 1.49 10.89
N THR A 27 3.43 1.29 11.80
CA THR A 27 2.09 0.82 11.47
C THR A 27 1.11 1.97 11.48
N VAL A 28 0.22 1.99 10.50
CA VAL A 28 -0.85 2.98 10.34
C VAL A 28 -2.18 2.21 10.30
N GLY A 29 -2.82 2.11 11.46
CA GLY A 29 -4.11 1.44 11.61
C GLY A 29 -5.26 2.42 11.35
N LEU A 30 -6.13 2.12 10.37
CA LEU A 30 -7.40 2.82 10.18
C LEU A 30 -8.29 2.51 11.38
N ASN A 31 -8.73 3.52 12.14
CA ASN A 31 -9.36 3.32 13.44
C ASN A 31 -10.82 3.81 13.50
N ARG A 32 -11.65 3.28 12.61
CA ARG A 32 -13.11 3.45 12.63
C ARG A 32 -13.83 2.09 12.52
N PRO A 33 -13.54 1.10 13.41
CA PRO A 33 -14.04 -0.27 13.27
C PRO A 33 -15.57 -0.35 13.26
N ALA A 34 -16.27 0.49 14.01
CA ALA A 34 -17.73 0.55 14.03
C ALA A 34 -18.35 0.93 12.67
N LYS A 35 -17.60 1.63 11.81
CA LYS A 35 -17.98 1.96 10.43
C LYS A 35 -17.19 1.13 9.40
N ARG A 36 -16.65 -0.04 9.78
CA ARG A 36 -15.79 -0.89 8.92
C ARG A 36 -14.66 -0.10 8.26
N ASN A 37 -14.08 0.84 8.99
CA ASN A 37 -13.02 1.73 8.52
C ASN A 37 -13.39 2.49 7.23
N ALA A 38 -14.63 2.95 7.13
CA ALA A 38 -15.06 3.84 6.06
C ALA A 38 -14.21 5.13 6.06
N LEU A 39 -13.84 5.58 4.87
CA LEU A 39 -12.93 6.70 4.63
C LEU A 39 -13.74 8.00 4.43
N ASN A 40 -13.49 8.97 5.29
CA ASN A 40 -13.93 10.35 5.12
C ASN A 40 -12.71 11.27 4.93
N ASP A 41 -12.94 12.54 4.64
CA ASP A 41 -11.87 13.51 4.40
C ASP A 41 -10.91 13.64 5.59
N GLY A 42 -11.44 13.52 6.82
CA GLY A 42 -10.62 13.57 8.03
C GLY A 42 -9.54 12.49 8.05
N ILE A 43 -9.91 11.22 7.82
CA ILE A 43 -8.95 10.11 7.82
C ILE A 43 -8.00 10.19 6.62
N ILE A 44 -8.48 10.63 5.45
CA ILE A 44 -7.64 10.83 4.28
C ILE A 44 -6.56 11.90 4.55
N LEU A 45 -6.95 13.04 5.11
CA LEU A 45 -6.01 14.10 5.44
C LEU A 45 -5.00 13.69 6.53
N GLU A 46 -5.41 12.89 7.51
CA GLU A 46 -4.48 12.34 8.52
C GLU A 46 -3.48 11.35 7.93
N ILE A 47 -3.92 10.46 7.03
CA ILE A 47 -3.01 9.61 6.26
C ILE A 47 -2.00 10.51 5.51
N GLY A 48 -2.49 11.56 4.83
CA GLY A 48 -1.66 12.49 4.10
C GLY A 48 -0.60 13.20 4.97
N LYS A 49 -0.97 13.59 6.19
CA LYS A 49 -0.04 14.17 7.17
C LYS A 49 1.00 13.14 7.64
N CYS A 50 0.56 11.93 7.98
CA CYS A 50 1.44 10.86 8.41
C CYS A 50 2.54 10.58 7.37
N PHE A 51 2.16 10.44 6.09
CA PHE A 51 3.13 10.18 5.02
C PHE A 51 3.99 11.39 4.64
N ALA A 52 3.54 12.61 4.91
CA ALA A 52 4.34 13.81 4.69
C ALA A 52 5.44 14.01 5.75
N SER A 53 5.28 13.44 6.93
CA SER A 53 6.16 13.63 8.10
C SER A 53 6.74 12.32 8.64
N LEU A 54 6.95 11.32 7.78
CA LEU A 54 7.58 10.06 8.18
C LEU A 54 8.98 10.32 8.78
N PRO A 55 9.28 9.83 10.00
CA PRO A 55 10.61 9.96 10.60
C PRO A 55 11.70 9.38 9.70
N GLU A 56 12.87 10.02 9.66
CA GLU A 56 13.95 9.66 8.71
C GLU A 56 14.46 8.23 8.87
N ASP A 57 14.41 7.70 10.08
CA ASP A 57 14.89 6.37 10.44
C ASP A 57 13.87 5.24 10.18
N ILE A 58 12.62 5.58 9.80
CA ILE A 58 11.64 4.59 9.35
C ILE A 58 12.09 4.01 8.00
N GLY A 59 12.10 2.68 7.90
CA GLY A 59 12.50 1.91 6.72
C GLY A 59 11.33 1.26 5.96
N ALA A 60 10.15 1.13 6.58
CA ALA A 60 8.93 0.63 5.95
C ALA A 60 7.68 1.08 6.71
N VAL A 61 6.53 1.08 6.02
CA VAL A 61 5.21 1.35 6.64
C VAL A 61 4.27 0.17 6.37
N VAL A 62 3.46 -0.18 7.37
CA VAL A 62 2.34 -1.13 7.21
C VAL A 62 1.03 -0.39 7.43
N ILE A 63 0.13 -0.44 6.44
CA ILE A 63 -1.24 0.07 6.57
C ILE A 63 -2.19 -1.10 6.81
N HIS A 64 -3.06 -0.99 7.81
CA HIS A 64 -4.05 -2.02 8.12
C HIS A 64 -5.35 -1.41 8.66
N GLY A 65 -6.41 -2.20 8.78
CA GLY A 65 -7.64 -1.81 9.47
C GLY A 65 -7.67 -2.33 10.90
N ILE A 66 -8.12 -1.52 11.86
CA ILE A 66 -8.46 -1.99 13.20
C ILE A 66 -9.80 -2.75 13.13
N GLY A 67 -9.92 -3.89 13.83
CA GLY A 67 -11.10 -4.75 13.78
C GLY A 67 -11.11 -5.67 12.56
N ASP A 68 -12.30 -6.01 12.07
CA ASP A 68 -12.50 -7.11 11.10
C ASP A 68 -12.39 -6.71 9.63
N HIS A 69 -12.21 -5.43 9.33
CA HIS A 69 -12.19 -4.94 7.96
C HIS A 69 -11.02 -3.99 7.70
N PHE A 70 -10.42 -4.10 6.53
CA PHE A 70 -9.46 -3.10 6.07
C PHE A 70 -10.18 -1.77 5.86
N SER A 71 -11.11 -1.69 4.91
CA SER A 71 -11.95 -0.52 4.68
C SER A 71 -13.14 -0.84 3.77
N SER A 72 -14.32 -0.32 4.13
CA SER A 72 -15.53 -0.38 3.32
C SER A 72 -15.63 0.74 2.26
N GLY A 73 -14.58 1.54 2.09
CA GLY A 73 -14.53 2.62 1.10
C GLY A 73 -15.07 3.95 1.62
N LEU A 74 -15.51 4.80 0.69
CA LEU A 74 -16.02 6.14 0.99
C LEU A 74 -17.17 6.10 2.00
N ASP A 75 -17.10 6.94 3.04
CA ASP A 75 -18.19 7.11 4.00
C ASP A 75 -19.32 7.93 3.39
N LEU A 76 -20.28 7.22 2.79
CA LEU A 76 -21.45 7.85 2.16
C LEU A 76 -22.36 8.60 3.14
N SER A 77 -22.25 8.32 4.46
CA SER A 77 -23.05 9.03 5.47
C SER A 77 -22.53 10.44 5.76
N GLU A 78 -21.29 10.71 5.40
CA GLU A 78 -20.63 12.01 5.55
C GLU A 78 -20.39 12.70 4.20
N LEU A 79 -20.88 12.10 3.10
CA LEU A 79 -20.74 12.67 1.77
C LEU A 79 -21.63 13.91 1.66
N THR A 80 -21.01 15.05 1.35
CA THR A 80 -21.71 16.28 1.01
C THR A 80 -21.96 16.35 -0.50
N GLU A 81 -23.09 16.95 -0.90
CA GLU A 81 -23.30 17.25 -2.31
C GLU A 81 -22.25 18.27 -2.78
N HIS A 82 -21.61 17.96 -3.87
CA HIS A 82 -20.65 18.83 -4.54
C HIS A 82 -21.17 19.20 -5.93
N ASP A 83 -20.92 20.41 -6.33
CA ASP A 83 -20.93 20.75 -7.76
C ASP A 83 -19.73 20.08 -8.47
N ALA A 84 -19.66 20.24 -9.79
CA ALA A 84 -18.57 19.64 -10.58
C ALA A 84 -17.18 20.10 -10.12
N THR A 85 -17.04 21.35 -9.72
CA THR A 85 -15.76 21.91 -9.25
C THR A 85 -15.38 21.33 -7.89
N GLY A 86 -16.32 21.28 -6.95
CA GLY A 86 -16.13 20.69 -5.63
C GLY A 86 -15.75 19.21 -5.74
N GLY A 87 -16.47 18.45 -6.56
CA GLY A 87 -16.15 17.03 -6.83
C GLY A 87 -14.77 16.83 -7.43
N LEU A 88 -14.35 17.68 -8.37
CA LEU A 88 -12.99 17.65 -8.93
C LEU A 88 -11.92 17.89 -7.86
N LEU A 89 -12.08 18.91 -7.04
CA LEU A 89 -11.12 19.27 -5.98
C LEU A 89 -11.06 18.20 -4.90
N HIS A 90 -12.19 17.60 -4.52
CA HIS A 90 -12.28 16.47 -3.60
C HIS A 90 -11.50 15.26 -4.13
N SER A 91 -11.74 14.84 -5.37
CA SER A 91 -10.99 13.76 -6.03
C SER A 91 -9.49 14.05 -6.05
N GLN A 92 -9.08 15.26 -6.42
CA GLN A 92 -7.66 15.66 -6.42
C GLN A 92 -7.03 15.64 -5.02
N MET A 93 -7.78 15.90 -3.96
CA MET A 93 -7.30 15.79 -2.58
C MET A 93 -6.95 14.34 -2.26
N TRP A 94 -7.83 13.38 -2.59
CA TRP A 94 -7.56 11.95 -2.43
C TRP A 94 -6.37 11.49 -3.28
N HIS A 95 -6.26 11.94 -4.54
CA HIS A 95 -5.11 11.63 -5.40
C HIS A 95 -3.80 12.05 -4.73
N ARG A 96 -3.71 13.29 -4.24
CA ARG A 96 -2.49 13.79 -3.57
C ARG A 96 -2.10 12.96 -2.35
N VAL A 97 -3.06 12.45 -1.60
CA VAL A 97 -2.79 11.61 -0.43
C VAL A 97 -2.32 10.21 -0.85
N PHE A 98 -3.01 9.58 -1.79
CA PHE A 98 -2.65 8.23 -2.24
C PHE A 98 -1.33 8.23 -3.04
N ASP A 99 -1.01 9.32 -3.72
CA ASP A 99 0.30 9.52 -4.35
C ASP A 99 1.43 9.57 -3.32
N ARG A 100 1.21 10.16 -2.13
CA ARG A 100 2.20 10.11 -1.05
C ARG A 100 2.49 8.70 -0.55
N ILE A 101 1.53 7.78 -0.66
CA ILE A 101 1.73 6.36 -0.35
C ILE A 101 2.48 5.69 -1.50
N GLN A 102 2.00 5.84 -2.73
CA GLN A 102 2.57 5.21 -3.91
C GLN A 102 4.00 5.66 -4.19
N TYR A 103 4.29 6.94 -3.99
CA TYR A 103 5.62 7.53 -4.16
C TYR A 103 6.33 7.79 -2.83
N SER A 104 5.98 7.02 -1.80
CA SER A 104 6.65 7.08 -0.50
C SER A 104 8.15 6.80 -0.64
N ARG A 105 8.97 7.46 0.19
CA ARG A 105 10.41 7.19 0.24
C ARG A 105 10.76 5.80 0.77
N VAL A 106 9.81 5.13 1.43
CA VAL A 106 9.97 3.78 1.99
C VAL A 106 8.89 2.84 1.49
N PRO A 107 9.16 1.51 1.42
CA PRO A 107 8.13 0.54 1.06
C PRO A 107 6.91 0.60 1.97
N VAL A 108 5.73 0.46 1.37
CA VAL A 108 4.45 0.41 2.06
C VAL A 108 3.78 -0.93 1.80
N ILE A 109 3.36 -1.61 2.85
CA ILE A 109 2.68 -2.90 2.80
C ILE A 109 1.26 -2.72 3.34
N ALA A 110 0.24 -3.17 2.61
CA ALA A 110 -1.13 -3.21 3.09
C ALA A 110 -1.46 -4.61 3.64
N ALA A 111 -1.90 -4.69 4.89
CA ALA A 111 -2.42 -5.90 5.50
C ALA A 111 -3.95 -5.90 5.40
N LEU A 112 -4.48 -6.80 4.58
CA LEU A 112 -5.88 -6.81 4.17
C LEU A 112 -6.68 -7.89 4.89
N ARG A 113 -7.83 -7.49 5.44
CA ARG A 113 -8.76 -8.34 6.15
C ARG A 113 -10.20 -7.91 5.85
N GLY A 114 -11.12 -8.86 5.68
CA GLY A 114 -12.53 -8.58 5.43
C GLY A 114 -12.72 -7.65 4.22
N ALA A 115 -13.52 -6.59 4.40
CA ALA A 115 -13.85 -5.65 3.33
C ALA A 115 -12.65 -4.84 2.83
N VAL A 116 -12.43 -4.88 1.51
CA VAL A 116 -11.49 -4.02 0.76
C VAL A 116 -12.30 -3.47 -0.43
N ILE A 117 -13.06 -2.41 -0.21
CA ILE A 117 -14.14 -1.99 -1.12
C ILE A 117 -13.93 -0.54 -1.57
N GLY A 118 -14.16 -0.24 -2.85
CA GLY A 118 -14.18 1.13 -3.38
C GLY A 118 -12.93 1.91 -3.03
N GLY A 119 -13.08 3.07 -2.38
CA GLY A 119 -11.95 3.88 -1.89
C GLY A 119 -10.96 3.11 -1.00
N GLY A 120 -11.43 2.06 -0.26
CA GLY A 120 -10.56 1.16 0.49
C GLY A 120 -9.68 0.30 -0.43
N LEU A 121 -10.21 -0.16 -1.56
CA LEU A 121 -9.43 -0.87 -2.58
C LEU A 121 -8.47 0.09 -3.30
N GLU A 122 -8.89 1.33 -3.56
CA GLU A 122 -8.01 2.37 -4.12
C GLU A 122 -6.83 2.67 -3.18
N LEU A 123 -7.08 2.78 -1.87
CA LEU A 123 -6.03 2.92 -0.84
C LEU A 123 -5.10 1.70 -0.81
N ALA A 124 -5.64 0.47 -0.82
CA ALA A 124 -4.84 -0.75 -0.83
C ALA A 124 -3.94 -0.83 -2.07
N CYS A 125 -4.43 -0.37 -3.24
CA CYS A 125 -3.66 -0.35 -4.49
C CYS A 125 -2.62 0.78 -4.57
N SER A 126 -2.65 1.74 -3.67
CA SER A 126 -1.56 2.72 -3.53
C SER A 126 -0.35 2.15 -2.77
N ALA A 127 -0.52 1.08 -1.99
CA ALA A 127 0.57 0.37 -1.34
C ALA A 127 1.33 -0.52 -2.35
N HIS A 128 2.62 -0.78 -2.06
CA HIS A 128 3.51 -1.52 -2.95
C HIS A 128 3.30 -3.04 -2.87
N ILE A 129 3.04 -3.54 -1.66
CA ILE A 129 2.78 -4.96 -1.40
C ILE A 129 1.46 -5.09 -0.65
N ARG A 130 0.65 -6.07 -1.02
CA ARG A 130 -0.62 -6.39 -0.37
C ARG A 130 -0.60 -7.82 0.12
N VAL A 131 -0.94 -8.00 1.40
CA VAL A 131 -1.07 -9.28 2.08
C VAL A 131 -2.53 -9.46 2.45
N ALA A 132 -3.19 -10.49 1.95
CA ALA A 132 -4.57 -10.80 2.27
C ALA A 132 -4.66 -12.03 3.18
N GLU A 133 -5.74 -12.15 3.91
CA GLU A 133 -6.14 -13.38 4.62
C GLU A 133 -7.46 -13.91 4.03
N PRO A 134 -7.88 -15.15 4.34
CA PRO A 134 -9.05 -15.78 3.72
C PRO A 134 -10.36 -15.00 3.83
N SER A 135 -10.53 -14.18 4.87
CA SER A 135 -11.69 -13.32 5.05
C SER A 135 -11.77 -12.14 4.08
N THR A 136 -10.67 -11.83 3.40
CA THR A 136 -10.57 -10.66 2.50
C THR A 136 -11.43 -10.83 1.26
N TYR A 137 -12.13 -9.77 0.90
CA TYR A 137 -12.84 -9.67 -0.38
C TYR A 137 -12.72 -8.28 -0.99
N PHE A 138 -12.70 -8.24 -2.34
CA PHE A 138 -12.45 -7.05 -3.13
C PHE A 138 -13.67 -6.70 -3.96
N ALA A 139 -14.10 -5.43 -3.94
CA ALA A 139 -15.25 -4.96 -4.71
C ALA A 139 -15.09 -3.50 -5.15
N LEU A 140 -15.73 -3.17 -6.27
CA LEU A 140 -15.89 -1.80 -6.79
C LEU A 140 -17.38 -1.55 -7.12
N PRO A 141 -18.20 -1.23 -6.11
CA PRO A 141 -19.64 -1.07 -6.30
C PRO A 141 -20.05 0.31 -6.85
N GLU A 142 -19.10 1.15 -7.24
CA GLU A 142 -19.32 2.54 -7.66
C GLU A 142 -20.31 2.63 -8.82
N GLY A 143 -20.16 1.79 -9.87
CA GLY A 143 -21.05 1.79 -11.02
C GLY A 143 -22.50 1.48 -10.67
N GLN A 144 -22.76 0.60 -9.68
CA GLN A 144 -24.09 0.29 -9.18
C GLN A 144 -24.70 1.44 -8.37
N ARG A 145 -23.90 2.37 -7.90
CA ARG A 145 -24.32 3.55 -7.11
C ARG A 145 -24.39 4.81 -7.95
N GLY A 146 -24.16 4.70 -9.28
CA GLY A 146 -24.17 5.85 -10.18
C GLY A 146 -22.99 6.79 -10.03
N ILE A 147 -21.89 6.33 -9.41
CA ILE A 147 -20.65 7.11 -9.21
C ILE A 147 -19.47 6.41 -9.89
N PHE A 148 -18.37 7.12 -10.02
CA PHE A 148 -17.11 6.59 -10.53
C PHE A 148 -16.04 6.62 -9.42
N VAL A 149 -15.00 5.80 -9.54
CA VAL A 149 -13.86 5.82 -8.61
C VAL A 149 -13.17 7.18 -8.65
N GLY A 150 -12.82 7.72 -7.49
CA GLY A 150 -12.31 9.09 -7.35
C GLY A 150 -10.96 9.21 -6.67
N GLY A 151 -10.43 8.13 -6.08
CA GLY A 151 -9.14 8.13 -5.38
C GLY A 151 -7.96 7.66 -6.25
N GLY A 152 -8.15 7.55 -7.58
CA GLY A 152 -7.10 7.11 -8.52
C GLY A 152 -7.12 5.61 -8.80
N GLY A 153 -8.17 4.89 -8.43
CA GLY A 153 -8.36 3.47 -8.72
C GLY A 153 -8.36 3.18 -10.22
N SER A 154 -8.95 4.06 -11.04
CA SER A 154 -8.97 3.92 -12.51
C SER A 154 -7.58 3.94 -13.15
N VAL A 155 -6.60 4.47 -12.45
CA VAL A 155 -5.19 4.48 -12.87
C VAL A 155 -4.43 3.26 -12.32
N ARG A 156 -4.63 2.92 -11.06
CA ARG A 156 -3.84 1.91 -10.34
C ARG A 156 -4.34 0.48 -10.57
N LEU A 157 -5.65 0.26 -10.45
CA LEU A 157 -6.20 -1.09 -10.56
C LEU A 157 -6.00 -1.73 -11.93
N PRO A 158 -6.21 -1.06 -13.07
CA PRO A 158 -5.97 -1.66 -14.37
C PRO A 158 -4.54 -2.15 -14.58
N ARG A 159 -3.56 -1.50 -13.92
CA ARG A 159 -2.16 -1.93 -13.93
C ARG A 159 -1.91 -3.19 -13.11
N VAL A 160 -2.77 -3.46 -12.16
CA VAL A 160 -2.68 -4.64 -11.28
C VAL A 160 -3.47 -5.82 -11.84
N ILE A 161 -4.71 -5.59 -12.28
CA ILE A 161 -5.67 -6.66 -12.63
C ILE A 161 -6.11 -6.66 -14.09
N GLY A 162 -5.76 -5.65 -14.85
CA GLY A 162 -6.23 -5.42 -16.21
C GLY A 162 -7.58 -4.68 -16.26
N VAL A 163 -7.77 -3.90 -17.33
CA VAL A 163 -8.97 -3.07 -17.54
C VAL A 163 -10.26 -3.89 -17.55
N ALA A 164 -10.27 -5.04 -18.21
CA ALA A 164 -11.48 -5.85 -18.36
C ALA A 164 -12.05 -6.33 -17.02
N ARG A 165 -11.19 -6.72 -16.06
CA ARG A 165 -11.64 -7.13 -14.72
C ARG A 165 -12.17 -5.96 -13.91
N MET A 166 -11.55 -4.79 -14.03
CA MET A 166 -12.06 -3.59 -13.37
C MET A 166 -13.43 -3.20 -13.93
N MET A 167 -13.62 -3.28 -15.27
CA MET A 167 -14.91 -3.05 -15.91
C MET A 167 -15.98 -4.02 -15.39
N ASP A 168 -15.67 -5.33 -15.32
CA ASP A 168 -16.58 -6.34 -14.78
C ASP A 168 -17.00 -6.00 -13.34
N MET A 169 -16.05 -5.67 -12.46
CA MET A 169 -16.34 -5.27 -11.07
C MET A 169 -17.27 -4.05 -11.01
N MET A 170 -17.00 -3.02 -11.79
CA MET A 170 -17.77 -1.77 -11.72
C MET A 170 -19.15 -1.90 -12.37
N LEU A 171 -19.29 -2.65 -13.48
CA LEU A 171 -20.55 -2.81 -14.20
C LEU A 171 -21.48 -3.82 -13.52
N THR A 172 -20.94 -4.95 -13.05
CA THR A 172 -21.74 -6.04 -12.50
C THR A 172 -21.78 -6.06 -10.97
N GLY A 173 -20.87 -5.35 -10.30
CA GLY A 173 -20.69 -5.44 -8.86
C GLY A 173 -20.00 -6.71 -8.39
N ARG A 174 -19.31 -7.41 -9.31
CA ARG A 174 -18.59 -8.65 -8.97
C ARG A 174 -17.65 -8.45 -7.80
N VAL A 175 -17.71 -9.39 -6.87
CA VAL A 175 -16.83 -9.46 -5.69
C VAL A 175 -15.83 -10.60 -5.91
N TYR A 176 -14.56 -10.33 -5.66
CA TYR A 176 -13.50 -11.32 -5.67
C TYR A 176 -13.12 -11.73 -4.26
N SER A 177 -12.99 -13.02 -4.00
CA SER A 177 -12.43 -13.58 -2.77
C SER A 177 -10.92 -13.34 -2.68
N ALA A 178 -10.33 -13.60 -1.51
CA ALA A 178 -8.88 -13.52 -1.31
C ALA A 178 -8.09 -14.39 -2.31
N THR A 179 -8.56 -15.62 -2.53
CA THR A 179 -7.90 -16.57 -3.43
C THR A 179 -7.99 -16.14 -4.90
N GLU A 180 -9.19 -15.77 -5.36
CA GLU A 180 -9.37 -15.22 -6.71
C GLU A 180 -8.55 -13.94 -6.88
N GLY A 181 -8.59 -13.06 -5.88
CA GLY A 181 -7.85 -11.79 -5.88
C GLY A 181 -6.35 -11.99 -5.99
N ALA A 182 -5.78 -12.98 -5.30
CA ALA A 182 -4.37 -13.31 -5.42
C ALA A 182 -4.01 -13.80 -6.83
N SER A 183 -4.85 -14.64 -7.44
CA SER A 183 -4.60 -15.14 -8.80
C SER A 183 -4.63 -14.03 -9.87
N TYR A 184 -5.27 -12.90 -9.57
CA TYR A 184 -5.37 -11.74 -10.47
C TYR A 184 -4.46 -10.57 -10.08
N GLY A 185 -3.72 -10.69 -8.98
CA GLY A 185 -2.75 -9.68 -8.56
C GLY A 185 -3.26 -8.64 -7.56
N PHE A 186 -4.50 -8.74 -7.05
CA PHE A 186 -4.98 -7.85 -5.98
C PHE A 186 -4.13 -7.97 -4.71
N ALA A 187 -3.60 -9.17 -4.41
CA ALA A 187 -2.66 -9.40 -3.34
C ALA A 187 -1.50 -10.28 -3.82
N GLN A 188 -0.30 -10.01 -3.33
CA GLN A 188 0.90 -10.81 -3.63
C GLN A 188 1.06 -12.00 -2.69
N TYR A 189 0.39 -11.94 -1.53
CA TYR A 189 0.43 -12.98 -0.50
C TYR A 189 -0.98 -13.25 0.01
N VAL A 190 -1.31 -14.52 0.18
CA VAL A 190 -2.45 -14.98 0.98
C VAL A 190 -1.89 -15.77 2.15
N THR A 191 -2.32 -15.42 3.35
CA THR A 191 -1.86 -16.04 4.60
C THR A 191 -3.00 -16.80 5.27
N GLU A 192 -2.72 -17.38 6.43
CA GLU A 192 -3.74 -17.98 7.29
C GLU A 192 -4.64 -16.90 7.90
N SER A 193 -5.81 -17.31 8.36
CA SER A 193 -6.77 -16.41 9.01
C SER A 193 -6.16 -15.73 10.24
N GLY A 194 -6.38 -14.43 10.37
CA GLY A 194 -5.87 -13.61 11.47
C GLY A 194 -4.39 -13.22 11.36
N ASN A 195 -3.67 -13.62 10.30
CA ASN A 195 -2.22 -13.42 10.20
C ASN A 195 -1.78 -12.39 9.14
N ALA A 196 -2.70 -11.66 8.51
CA ALA A 196 -2.33 -10.67 7.49
C ALA A 196 -1.37 -9.61 8.03
N LEU A 197 -1.65 -9.07 9.23
CA LEU A 197 -0.79 -8.07 9.87
C LEU A 197 0.58 -8.67 10.25
N GLY A 198 0.61 -9.86 10.85
CA GLY A 198 1.87 -10.54 11.21
C GLY A 198 2.77 -10.75 9.98
N LYS A 199 2.19 -11.22 8.87
CA LYS A 199 2.93 -11.41 7.62
C LYS A 199 3.39 -10.08 7.00
N ALA A 200 2.56 -9.05 7.06
CA ALA A 200 2.94 -7.71 6.58
C ALA A 200 4.10 -7.13 7.40
N MET A 201 4.11 -7.30 8.72
CA MET A 201 5.21 -6.90 9.60
C MET A 201 6.51 -7.66 9.30
N GLU A 202 6.43 -8.98 9.06
CA GLU A 202 7.59 -9.79 8.61
C GLU A 202 8.19 -9.21 7.33
N LEU A 203 7.34 -8.93 6.33
CA LEU A 203 7.77 -8.35 5.06
C LEU A 203 8.32 -6.93 5.24
N ALA A 204 7.67 -6.10 6.06
CA ALA A 204 8.11 -4.74 6.35
C ALA A 204 9.50 -4.72 7.01
N THR A 205 9.74 -5.56 8.00
CA THR A 205 11.05 -5.73 8.64
C THR A 205 12.13 -6.14 7.61
N LYS A 206 11.78 -7.08 6.73
CA LYS A 206 12.67 -7.54 5.68
C LYS A 206 13.03 -6.42 4.71
N VAL A 207 12.03 -5.68 4.18
CA VAL A 207 12.30 -4.62 3.19
C VAL A 207 12.94 -3.37 3.84
N ALA A 208 12.67 -3.10 5.12
CA ALA A 208 13.33 -2.05 5.88
C ALA A 208 14.83 -2.31 6.08
N SER A 209 15.25 -3.57 5.99
CA SER A 209 16.67 -3.95 6.06
C SER A 209 17.40 -3.80 4.73
N ASN A 210 16.73 -3.58 3.61
CA ASN A 210 17.37 -3.37 2.31
C ASN A 210 18.19 -2.07 2.28
N ALA A 211 19.11 -1.96 1.30
CA ALA A 211 19.79 -0.69 1.03
C ALA A 211 18.77 0.38 0.63
N PRO A 212 18.71 1.54 1.31
CA PRO A 212 17.69 2.55 1.07
C PRO A 212 17.63 3.04 -0.39
N LEU A 213 18.78 3.21 -1.03
CA LEU A 213 18.84 3.65 -2.41
C LEU A 213 18.32 2.59 -3.39
N THR A 214 18.48 1.30 -3.07
CA THR A 214 17.86 0.21 -3.84
C THR A 214 16.34 0.22 -3.70
N ASN A 215 15.82 0.39 -2.47
CA ASN A 215 14.38 0.56 -2.27
C ASN A 215 13.84 1.76 -3.05
N PHE A 216 14.54 2.91 -3.00
CA PHE A 216 14.18 4.09 -3.79
C PHE A 216 14.09 3.78 -5.29
N ALA A 217 15.06 3.10 -5.86
CA ALA A 217 15.06 2.72 -7.27
C ALA A 217 13.85 1.85 -7.62
N VAL A 218 13.52 0.87 -6.77
CA VAL A 218 12.36 -0.01 -6.96
C VAL A 218 11.04 0.76 -6.86
N LEU A 219 10.94 1.71 -5.93
CA LEU A 219 9.68 2.43 -5.69
C LEU A 219 9.45 3.56 -6.69
N GLN A 220 10.49 4.27 -7.09
CA GLN A 220 10.38 5.48 -7.90
C GLN A 220 10.70 5.24 -9.37
N ALA A 221 11.77 4.51 -9.68
CA ALA A 221 12.21 4.34 -11.06
C ALA A 221 11.51 3.17 -11.77
N LEU A 222 11.33 2.02 -11.11
CA LEU A 222 10.75 0.84 -11.76
C LEU A 222 9.35 1.09 -12.37
N PRO A 223 8.39 1.77 -11.69
CA PRO A 223 7.10 2.08 -12.31
C PRO A 223 7.22 2.99 -13.53
N MET A 224 8.12 3.97 -13.49
CA MET A 224 8.36 4.88 -14.62
C MET A 224 9.02 4.15 -15.80
N ILE A 225 9.96 3.25 -15.52
CA ILE A 225 10.61 2.40 -16.54
C ILE A 225 9.58 1.51 -17.21
N ALA A 226 8.67 0.91 -16.45
CA ALA A 226 7.64 0.02 -16.98
C ALA A 226 6.61 0.72 -17.91
N GLU A 227 6.44 2.04 -17.74
CA GLU A 227 5.53 2.84 -18.58
C GLU A 227 6.25 3.57 -19.73
N ALA A 228 7.58 3.61 -19.73
CA ALA A 228 8.37 4.26 -20.76
C ALA A 228 8.40 3.42 -22.07
N ASN A 229 8.72 4.09 -23.19
CA ASN A 229 9.11 3.32 -24.36
C ASN A 229 10.41 2.54 -24.10
N PRO A 230 10.67 1.41 -24.80
CA PRO A 230 11.78 0.51 -24.47
C PRO A 230 13.15 1.19 -24.43
N GLN A 231 13.44 2.12 -25.32
CA GLN A 231 14.75 2.78 -25.39
C GLN A 231 14.97 3.71 -24.17
N THR A 232 13.95 4.51 -23.84
CA THR A 232 13.99 5.37 -22.65
C THR A 232 14.05 4.54 -21.37
N GLY A 233 13.24 3.46 -21.28
CA GLY A 233 13.25 2.56 -20.14
C GLY A 233 14.60 1.92 -19.89
N LEU A 234 15.27 1.39 -20.91
CA LEU A 234 16.60 0.79 -20.81
C LEU A 234 17.68 1.80 -20.39
N LEU A 235 17.60 3.05 -20.87
CA LEU A 235 18.48 4.11 -20.43
C LEU A 235 18.26 4.43 -18.93
N MET A 236 17.01 4.60 -18.51
CA MET A 236 16.66 4.84 -17.10
C MET A 236 17.14 3.69 -16.22
N GLU A 237 16.94 2.43 -16.63
CA GLU A 237 17.42 1.24 -15.91
C GLU A 237 18.95 1.29 -15.75
N SER A 238 19.69 1.57 -16.80
CA SER A 238 21.16 1.65 -16.76
C SER A 238 21.65 2.73 -15.79
N LEU A 239 21.01 3.90 -15.78
CA LEU A 239 21.32 4.98 -14.86
C LEU A 239 21.02 4.58 -13.41
N MET A 240 19.86 4.00 -13.14
CA MET A 240 19.46 3.59 -11.80
C MET A 240 20.29 2.42 -11.27
N ALA A 241 20.65 1.44 -12.14
CA ALA A 241 21.55 0.36 -11.77
C ALA A 241 22.92 0.90 -11.35
N THR A 242 23.47 1.85 -12.10
CA THR A 242 24.74 2.50 -11.79
C THR A 242 24.68 3.27 -10.47
N VAL A 243 23.62 4.05 -10.25
CA VAL A 243 23.40 4.80 -9.00
C VAL A 243 23.29 3.85 -7.81
N ALA A 244 22.45 2.82 -7.90
CA ALA A 244 22.26 1.85 -6.82
C ALA A 244 23.54 1.09 -6.48
N GLN A 245 24.32 0.66 -7.50
CA GLN A 245 25.60 -0.04 -7.30
C GLN A 245 26.70 0.88 -6.74
N SER A 246 26.61 2.19 -6.92
CA SER A 246 27.58 3.15 -6.38
C SER A 246 27.46 3.31 -4.86
N ASP A 247 26.32 2.98 -4.28
CA ASP A 247 26.03 3.11 -2.86
C ASP A 247 26.96 2.26 -1.98
N LYS A 248 27.34 2.81 -0.82
CA LYS A 248 28.27 2.14 0.10
C LYS A 248 27.68 0.86 0.68
N GLU A 249 26.39 0.89 1.01
CA GLU A 249 25.69 -0.26 1.58
C GLU A 249 25.52 -1.38 0.54
N ALA A 250 25.19 -1.03 -0.71
CA ALA A 250 25.13 -2.00 -1.80
C ALA A 250 26.49 -2.67 -2.03
N LYS A 251 27.59 -1.90 -2.05
CA LYS A 251 28.96 -2.44 -2.18
C LYS A 251 29.34 -3.35 -1.02
N ARG A 252 28.93 -3.02 0.22
CA ARG A 252 29.16 -3.86 1.40
C ARG A 252 28.44 -5.22 1.24
N ARG A 253 27.17 -5.21 0.86
CA ARG A 253 26.34 -6.41 0.68
C ARG A 253 26.88 -7.31 -0.45
N ILE A 254 27.32 -6.73 -1.56
CA ILE A 254 27.93 -7.48 -2.66
C ILE A 254 29.20 -8.19 -2.16
N ARG A 255 30.06 -7.50 -1.40
CA ARG A 255 31.28 -8.13 -0.82
C ARG A 255 30.92 -9.29 0.13
N GLU A 256 29.96 -9.08 1.04
CA GLU A 256 29.50 -10.13 1.96
C GLU A 256 28.92 -11.36 1.23
N PHE A 257 28.23 -11.13 0.12
CA PHE A 257 27.74 -12.21 -0.73
C PHE A 257 28.90 -12.98 -1.40
N LEU A 258 29.86 -12.29 -1.96
CA LEU A 258 31.06 -12.91 -2.59
C LEU A 258 31.92 -13.68 -1.59
N GLU A 259 31.99 -13.22 -0.35
CA GLU A 259 32.68 -13.89 0.75
C GLU A 259 31.86 -15.04 1.39
N HIS A 260 30.73 -15.42 0.75
CA HIS A 260 29.81 -16.48 1.24
C HIS A 260 29.24 -16.24 2.65
N LYS A 261 29.21 -15.00 3.11
CA LYS A 261 28.64 -14.60 4.41
C LYS A 261 27.10 -14.47 4.38
N THR A 262 26.48 -14.53 3.21
CA THR A 262 25.03 -14.45 3.02
C THR A 262 24.47 -15.72 2.39
N ALA A 263 23.24 -16.08 2.76
CA ALA A 263 22.58 -17.25 2.24
C ALA A 263 22.28 -17.12 0.73
N LYS A 264 22.53 -18.18 -0.03
CA LYS A 264 22.10 -18.29 -1.43
C LYS A 264 20.58 -18.33 -1.51
N VAL A 265 20.00 -17.69 -2.54
CA VAL A 265 18.58 -17.79 -2.84
C VAL A 265 18.22 -19.25 -3.12
N LYS A 266 17.24 -19.78 -2.36
CA LYS A 266 16.68 -21.12 -2.56
C LYS A 266 15.17 -21.02 -2.70
N PRO A 267 14.53 -21.87 -3.52
CA PRO A 267 13.07 -22.01 -3.49
C PRO A 267 12.63 -22.36 -2.05
N LYS A 268 11.52 -21.78 -1.58
CA LYS A 268 10.87 -22.29 -0.37
C LYS A 268 10.19 -23.60 -0.75
N SER A 269 10.58 -24.67 -0.07
CA SER A 269 9.89 -25.97 -0.14
C SER A 269 8.49 -25.86 0.44
#